data_3eb871cda37af817e63fe718327e136f
#
_entry.id   3eb871cda37af817e63fe718327e136f
#
_cell.length_a   1.000
_cell.length_b   1.000
_cell.length_c   1.000
_cell.angle_alpha   90.00
_cell.angle_beta   90.00
_cell.angle_gamma   90.00
#
_symmetry.space_group_name_H-M   'P 1'
#
loop_
_entity.id
_entity.type
_entity.pdbx_description
1 polymer ?
#
loop_
_entity_poly.entity_id
_entity_poly.type
_entity_poly.pdbx_seq_one_letter_code
_entity_poly.pdbx_strand_id
1 'polypeptide(L)'
;MSDDVFTLGGTEFSSRLIMGTGGAPSLDVLERSLVASGTELTTVAMRRLDPTVQGSVLSVLERLGIRVLPNTAGCYTAGEAVLTARLAREALGTDWVKLEVVADERTLLPDGEELLSAAETLVDDGFTVLPYTNDDPVLARKLEDVGCAAIMPLGSPIGSGLGIRNPHNFQLIVERAGVPVILDAGAGTASDAALAMELGCAAVMLASAVTRAQEPVLMAAGMRHAVEAGRLAWRAGRIPRRHFAEASSPTEGHPHLDPERPAF
;
A
#
# COMPACT_ATOMS: atom_id res chain seq x y z
N MET A 1 0.40 3.38 -23.74
CA MET A 1 0.31 3.01 -22.29
C MET A 1 -0.22 4.17 -21.44
N SER A 2 -0.96 5.13 -22.03
CA SER A 2 -1.38 6.40 -21.37
C SER A 2 -2.69 6.35 -20.58
N ASP A 3 -3.39 5.22 -20.50
CA ASP A 3 -4.77 5.19 -19.96
C ASP A 3 -4.89 4.53 -18.56
N ASP A 4 -3.77 4.24 -17.87
CA ASP A 4 -3.77 3.60 -16.54
C ASP A 4 -3.25 4.57 -15.47
N VAL A 5 -3.92 5.71 -15.33
CA VAL A 5 -3.59 6.71 -14.33
C VAL A 5 -4.05 6.24 -12.95
N PHE A 6 -3.22 6.46 -11.93
CA PHE A 6 -3.58 6.25 -10.54
C PHE A 6 -4.04 7.58 -9.93
N THR A 7 -5.33 7.70 -9.65
CA THR A 7 -5.90 8.89 -9.01
C THR A 7 -6.18 8.61 -7.53
N LEU A 8 -5.70 9.49 -6.66
CA LEU A 8 -5.89 9.41 -5.22
C LEU A 8 -6.21 10.81 -4.69
N GLY A 9 -7.33 10.96 -3.97
CA GLY A 9 -7.75 12.26 -3.46
C GLY A 9 -7.80 13.38 -4.51
N GLY A 10 -8.22 13.04 -5.73
CA GLY A 10 -8.28 14.00 -6.86
C GLY A 10 -6.93 14.34 -7.50
N THR A 11 -5.82 13.75 -7.03
CA THR A 11 -4.48 13.93 -7.60
C THR A 11 -4.06 12.71 -8.41
N GLU A 12 -3.47 12.95 -9.58
CA GLU A 12 -2.93 11.89 -10.44
C GLU A 12 -1.47 11.58 -10.08
N PHE A 13 -1.15 10.29 -10.07
CA PHE A 13 0.19 9.75 -9.84
C PHE A 13 0.56 8.78 -10.94
N SER A 14 1.81 8.79 -11.36
CA SER A 14 2.37 7.80 -12.30
C SER A 14 2.87 6.56 -11.56
N SER A 15 3.29 6.72 -10.30
CA SER A 15 3.73 5.62 -9.45
C SER A 15 2.60 5.07 -8.59
N ARG A 16 2.48 3.74 -8.58
CA ARG A 16 1.57 3.00 -7.67
C ARG A 16 2.30 2.44 -6.45
N LEU A 17 3.56 2.83 -6.25
CA LEU A 17 4.35 2.50 -5.07
C LEU A 17 4.44 3.73 -4.17
N ILE A 18 3.92 3.62 -2.95
CA ILE A 18 3.98 4.63 -1.90
C ILE A 18 5.03 4.18 -0.88
N MET A 19 6.01 5.03 -0.60
CA MET A 19 7.08 4.71 0.35
C MET A 19 6.85 5.37 1.70
N GLY A 20 7.30 4.70 2.76
CA GLY A 20 7.46 5.29 4.08
C GLY A 20 8.92 5.58 4.37
N THR A 21 9.17 6.56 5.24
CA THR A 21 10.52 7.02 5.60
C THR A 21 11.09 6.34 6.85
N GLY A 22 10.28 5.56 7.56
CA GLY A 22 10.64 5.00 8.85
C GLY A 22 11.66 3.86 8.76
N GLY A 23 12.72 3.93 9.60
CA GLY A 23 13.66 2.82 9.79
C GLY A 23 14.81 2.73 8.79
N ALA A 24 15.00 3.73 7.92
CA ALA A 24 16.16 3.78 7.04
C ALA A 24 17.47 3.94 7.84
N PRO A 25 18.57 3.26 7.45
CA PRO A 25 19.84 3.32 8.18
C PRO A 25 20.49 4.71 8.16
N SER A 26 20.28 5.48 7.10
CA SER A 26 20.76 6.85 6.94
C SER A 26 19.89 7.62 5.94
N LEU A 27 20.03 8.96 5.92
CA LEU A 27 19.34 9.81 4.93
C LEU A 27 19.81 9.54 3.50
N ASP A 28 21.11 9.23 3.29
CA ASP A 28 21.63 8.86 1.97
C ASP A 28 20.97 7.58 1.45
N VAL A 29 20.89 6.54 2.28
CA VAL A 29 20.22 5.28 1.90
C VAL A 29 18.74 5.51 1.65
N LEU A 30 18.07 6.33 2.47
CA LEU A 30 16.68 6.70 2.25
C LEU A 30 16.49 7.39 0.90
N GLU A 31 17.26 8.44 0.62
CA GLU A 31 17.19 9.19 -0.64
C GLU A 31 17.38 8.29 -1.85
N ARG A 32 18.43 7.47 -1.87
CA ARG A 32 18.70 6.52 -2.95
C ARG A 32 17.57 5.49 -3.12
N SER A 33 16.97 5.04 -2.00
CA SER A 33 15.83 4.11 -2.04
C SER A 33 14.57 4.78 -2.57
N LEU A 34 14.31 6.04 -2.20
CA LEU A 34 13.19 6.83 -2.74
C LEU A 34 13.33 7.01 -4.26
N VAL A 35 14.53 7.37 -4.74
CA VAL A 35 14.81 7.48 -6.17
C VAL A 35 14.61 6.14 -6.89
N ALA A 36 15.15 5.05 -6.35
CA ALA A 36 15.04 3.72 -6.95
C ALA A 36 13.59 3.20 -6.99
N SER A 37 12.79 3.54 -5.98
CA SER A 37 11.37 3.18 -5.91
C SER A 37 10.50 3.92 -6.92
N GLY A 38 10.93 5.10 -7.36
CA GLY A 38 10.13 5.98 -8.21
C GLY A 38 8.84 6.50 -7.54
N THR A 39 8.81 6.50 -6.21
CA THR A 39 7.65 6.98 -5.45
C THR A 39 7.44 8.50 -5.64
N GLU A 40 6.19 8.91 -5.73
CA GLU A 40 5.77 10.32 -5.82
C GLU A 40 5.04 10.78 -4.55
N LEU A 41 4.72 9.85 -3.65
CA LEU A 41 4.04 10.08 -2.38
C LEU A 41 4.74 9.31 -1.28
N THR A 42 5.08 9.98 -0.17
CA THR A 42 5.87 9.37 0.92
C THR A 42 5.30 9.72 2.28
N THR A 43 5.12 8.71 3.14
CA THR A 43 4.63 8.94 4.50
C THR A 43 5.74 9.41 5.43
N VAL A 44 5.39 10.38 6.29
CA VAL A 44 6.27 10.91 7.34
C VAL A 44 5.53 10.93 8.66
N ALA A 45 6.14 10.32 9.70
CA ALA A 45 5.56 10.29 11.03
C ALA A 45 5.74 11.65 11.73
N MET A 46 4.63 12.30 12.10
CA MET A 46 4.65 13.62 12.74
C MET A 46 5.47 13.65 14.04
N ARG A 47 5.42 12.60 14.85
CA ARG A 47 6.21 12.50 16.10
C ARG A 47 7.72 12.51 15.89
N ARG A 48 8.22 12.38 14.65
CA ARG A 48 9.64 12.33 14.29
C ARG A 48 10.09 13.54 13.46
N LEU A 49 9.20 14.49 13.23
CA LEU A 49 9.52 15.68 12.45
C LEU A 49 10.12 16.75 13.34
N ASP A 50 11.33 17.18 13.02
CA ASP A 50 11.86 18.46 13.39
C ASP A 50 12.05 19.29 12.12
N PRO A 51 11.14 20.20 11.79
CA PRO A 51 11.21 20.98 10.56
C PRO A 51 12.37 21.98 10.54
N THR A 52 13.05 22.21 11.67
CA THR A 52 14.13 23.19 11.80
C THR A 52 15.51 22.61 11.49
N VAL A 53 15.64 21.27 11.41
CA VAL A 53 16.93 20.61 11.16
C VAL A 53 17.25 20.62 9.67
N GLN A 54 18.31 21.35 9.29
CA GLN A 54 18.92 21.25 7.95
C GLN A 54 19.38 19.83 7.68
N GLY A 55 19.03 19.28 6.50
CA GLY A 55 19.32 17.89 6.16
C GLY A 55 18.29 16.89 6.72
N SER A 56 17.08 17.36 7.04
CA SER A 56 15.98 16.52 7.50
C SER A 56 15.36 15.68 6.35
N VAL A 57 14.51 14.70 6.71
CA VAL A 57 13.74 13.92 5.73
C VAL A 57 12.90 14.84 4.83
N LEU A 58 12.35 15.93 5.36
CA LEU A 58 11.56 16.89 4.59
C LEU A 58 12.38 17.56 3.49
N SER A 59 13.63 17.97 3.78
CA SER A 59 14.50 18.59 2.77
C SER A 59 14.90 17.63 1.64
N VAL A 60 14.99 16.32 1.93
CA VAL A 60 15.19 15.28 0.91
C VAL A 60 13.95 15.17 0.02
N LEU A 61 12.75 15.10 0.62
CA LEU A 61 11.49 14.97 -0.12
C LEU A 61 11.23 16.20 -1.00
N GLU A 62 11.46 17.40 -0.48
CA GLU A 62 11.34 18.65 -1.22
C GLU A 62 12.27 18.68 -2.44
N ARG A 63 13.56 18.35 -2.25
CA ARG A 63 14.56 18.27 -3.34
C ARG A 63 14.18 17.27 -4.42
N LEU A 64 13.58 16.14 -4.04
CA LEU A 64 13.13 15.11 -4.97
C LEU A 64 11.75 15.39 -5.57
N GLY A 65 11.06 16.45 -5.14
CA GLY A 65 9.70 16.77 -5.58
C GLY A 65 8.65 15.73 -5.15
N ILE A 66 8.91 14.99 -4.07
CA ILE A 66 8.02 13.94 -3.56
C ILE A 66 7.01 14.57 -2.58
N ARG A 67 5.73 14.31 -2.81
CA ARG A 67 4.65 14.80 -1.94
C ARG A 67 4.74 14.11 -0.56
N VAL A 68 4.58 14.92 0.49
CA VAL A 68 4.52 14.42 1.88
C VAL A 68 3.09 14.01 2.23
N LEU A 69 2.96 12.82 2.81
CA LEU A 69 1.75 12.30 3.43
C LEU A 69 2.02 12.14 4.94
N PRO A 70 1.63 13.10 5.78
CA PRO A 70 1.81 12.95 7.22
C PRO A 70 0.96 11.79 7.72
N ASN A 71 1.48 11.06 8.73
CA ASN A 71 0.73 10.00 9.39
C ASN A 71 0.60 10.24 10.89
N THR A 72 -0.44 9.64 11.49
CA THR A 72 -0.74 9.69 12.91
C THR A 72 -0.17 8.49 13.67
N ALA A 73 0.89 7.88 13.17
CA ALA A 73 1.52 6.70 13.76
C ALA A 73 1.81 6.87 15.26
N GLY A 74 1.42 5.87 16.04
CA GLY A 74 1.59 5.84 17.48
C GLY A 74 0.50 6.61 18.25
N CYS A 75 -0.64 6.91 17.63
CA CYS A 75 -1.86 7.32 18.32
C CYS A 75 -2.69 6.10 18.71
N TYR A 76 -3.26 6.14 19.92
CA TYR A 76 -4.05 5.04 20.50
C TYR A 76 -5.54 5.39 20.63
N THR A 77 -5.89 6.64 20.42
CA THR A 77 -7.27 7.12 20.47
C THR A 77 -7.59 8.01 19.27
N ALA A 78 -8.88 8.12 18.94
CA ALA A 78 -9.38 9.02 17.90
C ALA A 78 -8.96 10.47 18.19
N GLY A 79 -9.08 10.92 19.44
CA GLY A 79 -8.71 12.28 19.84
C GLY A 79 -7.24 12.59 19.62
N GLU A 80 -6.31 11.66 19.93
CA GLU A 80 -4.88 11.82 19.66
C GLU A 80 -4.59 11.90 18.16
N ALA A 81 -5.25 11.05 17.36
CA ALA A 81 -5.06 11.02 15.93
C ALA A 81 -5.57 12.29 15.24
N VAL A 82 -6.75 12.77 15.64
CA VAL A 82 -7.32 14.03 15.16
C VAL A 82 -6.42 15.22 15.51
N LEU A 83 -5.96 15.31 16.76
CA LEU A 83 -5.04 16.39 17.17
C LEU A 83 -3.73 16.33 16.34
N THR A 84 -3.15 15.13 16.18
CA THR A 84 -1.91 14.96 15.41
C THR A 84 -2.10 15.35 13.95
N ALA A 85 -3.22 15.00 13.32
CA ALA A 85 -3.54 15.39 11.95
C ALA A 85 -3.68 16.90 11.80
N ARG A 86 -4.37 17.57 12.72
CA ARG A 86 -4.49 19.04 12.72
C ARG A 86 -3.16 19.75 12.88
N LEU A 87 -2.29 19.26 13.76
CA LEU A 87 -0.91 19.77 13.89
C LEU A 87 -0.09 19.56 12.63
N ALA A 88 -0.29 18.42 11.95
CA ALA A 88 0.36 18.16 10.65
C ALA A 88 -0.08 19.13 9.57
N ARG A 89 -1.38 19.45 9.50
CA ARG A 89 -1.93 20.47 8.58
C ARG A 89 -1.24 21.80 8.76
N GLU A 90 -1.16 22.27 9.99
CA GLU A 90 -0.50 23.55 10.32
C GLU A 90 0.99 23.55 9.99
N ALA A 91 1.69 22.45 10.31
CA ALA A 91 3.13 22.37 10.13
C ALA A 91 3.58 22.19 8.66
N LEU A 92 2.77 21.48 7.86
CA LEU A 92 3.16 21.05 6.51
C LEU A 92 2.29 21.67 5.41
N GLY A 93 1.24 22.41 5.75
CA GLY A 93 0.34 23.04 4.78
C GLY A 93 -0.38 22.04 3.88
N THR A 94 -0.78 20.87 4.42
CA THR A 94 -1.46 19.83 3.66
C THR A 94 -2.68 19.29 4.40
N ASP A 95 -3.79 19.09 3.65
CA ASP A 95 -5.00 18.46 4.16
C ASP A 95 -4.97 16.92 4.03
N TRP A 96 -3.88 16.35 3.54
CA TRP A 96 -3.73 14.90 3.42
C TRP A 96 -3.26 14.30 4.74
N VAL A 97 -3.81 13.13 5.09
CA VAL A 97 -3.36 12.37 6.25
C VAL A 97 -3.49 10.87 6.02
N LYS A 98 -2.42 10.13 6.32
CA LYS A 98 -2.52 8.69 6.55
C LYS A 98 -2.94 8.50 8.01
N LEU A 99 -4.19 8.10 8.22
CA LEU A 99 -4.77 7.95 9.53
C LEU A 99 -4.44 6.57 10.12
N GLU A 100 -3.77 6.57 11.25
CA GLU A 100 -3.45 5.38 12.03
C GLU A 100 -3.95 5.57 13.47
N VAL A 101 -4.75 4.62 13.97
CA VAL A 101 -5.09 4.48 15.38
C VAL A 101 -4.84 3.02 15.74
N VAL A 102 -3.90 2.75 16.64
CA VAL A 102 -3.48 1.38 16.97
C VAL A 102 -4.07 0.91 18.29
N ALA A 103 -4.51 -0.34 18.32
CA ALA A 103 -5.11 -0.94 19.53
C ALA A 103 -4.05 -1.43 20.52
N ASP A 104 -2.86 -1.82 20.05
CA ASP A 104 -1.85 -2.51 20.86
C ASP A 104 -0.43 -2.27 20.33
N GLU A 105 0.49 -1.97 21.23
CA GLU A 105 1.90 -1.66 20.92
C GLU A 105 2.68 -2.84 20.32
N ARG A 106 2.29 -4.07 20.63
CA ARG A 106 3.03 -5.27 20.19
C ARG A 106 2.66 -5.72 18.81
N THR A 107 1.39 -5.58 18.46
CA THR A 107 0.86 -5.99 17.17
C THR A 107 0.74 -4.86 16.17
N LEU A 108 0.60 -3.61 16.65
CA LEU A 108 0.32 -2.42 15.86
C LEU A 108 -0.92 -2.59 14.96
N LEU A 109 -1.85 -3.45 15.39
CA LEU A 109 -3.12 -3.63 14.70
C LEU A 109 -4.01 -2.41 14.91
N PRO A 110 -4.79 -2.02 13.90
CA PRO A 110 -5.67 -0.87 14.00
C PRO A 110 -6.85 -1.14 14.93
N ASP A 111 -7.23 -0.13 15.70
CA ASP A 111 -8.49 -0.09 16.44
C ASP A 111 -9.59 0.39 15.49
N GLY A 112 -10.49 -0.49 15.09
CA GLY A 112 -11.49 -0.19 14.07
C GLY A 112 -12.53 0.83 14.51
N GLU A 113 -12.89 0.88 15.80
CA GLU A 113 -13.89 1.82 16.33
C GLU A 113 -13.30 3.22 16.47
N GLU A 114 -12.13 3.34 17.08
CA GLU A 114 -11.40 4.60 17.21
C GLU A 114 -10.99 5.16 15.84
N LEU A 115 -10.57 4.28 14.90
CA LEU A 115 -10.21 4.65 13.54
C LEU A 115 -11.41 5.26 12.80
N LEU A 116 -12.59 4.62 12.87
CA LEU A 116 -13.80 5.11 12.22
C LEU A 116 -14.22 6.47 12.78
N SER A 117 -14.21 6.64 14.11
CA SER A 117 -14.52 7.91 14.78
C SER A 117 -13.57 9.04 14.38
N ALA A 118 -12.26 8.74 14.31
CA ALA A 118 -11.27 9.71 13.87
C ALA A 118 -11.43 10.06 12.37
N ALA A 119 -11.73 9.06 11.53
CA ALA A 119 -11.94 9.26 10.10
C ALA A 119 -13.12 10.19 9.83
N GLU A 120 -14.27 9.94 10.46
CA GLU A 120 -15.48 10.78 10.37
C GLU A 120 -15.16 12.24 10.75
N THR A 121 -14.51 12.45 11.90
CA THR A 121 -14.11 13.78 12.36
C THR A 121 -13.19 14.49 11.37
N LEU A 122 -12.19 13.78 10.83
CA LEU A 122 -11.21 14.39 9.93
C LEU A 122 -11.78 14.66 8.53
N VAL A 123 -12.68 13.81 8.02
CA VAL A 123 -13.40 14.07 6.77
C VAL A 123 -14.29 15.31 6.91
N ASP A 124 -15.02 15.44 8.01
CA ASP A 124 -15.83 16.64 8.31
C ASP A 124 -14.98 17.90 8.43
N ASP A 125 -13.75 17.78 8.92
CA ASP A 125 -12.75 18.86 8.97
C ASP A 125 -12.11 19.18 7.60
N GLY A 126 -12.48 18.47 6.53
CA GLY A 126 -12.00 18.67 5.16
C GLY A 126 -10.66 18.01 4.85
N PHE A 127 -10.24 16.99 5.60
CA PHE A 127 -9.04 16.23 5.28
C PHE A 127 -9.29 15.22 4.15
N THR A 128 -8.25 14.97 3.36
CA THR A 128 -8.14 13.79 2.48
C THR A 128 -7.59 12.64 3.32
N VAL A 129 -8.49 11.79 3.82
CA VAL A 129 -8.16 10.73 4.79
C VAL A 129 -7.85 9.42 4.09
N LEU A 130 -6.69 8.82 4.43
CA LEU A 130 -6.23 7.51 3.99
C LEU A 130 -6.07 6.62 5.22
N PRO A 131 -7.08 5.82 5.62
CA PRO A 131 -7.07 5.07 6.87
C PRO A 131 -6.31 3.75 6.76
N TYR A 132 -5.34 3.52 7.64
CA TYR A 132 -4.74 2.22 7.89
C TYR A 132 -5.73 1.35 8.68
N THR A 133 -6.17 0.25 8.09
CA THR A 133 -7.21 -0.61 8.65
C THR A 133 -6.84 -2.09 8.59
N ASN A 134 -7.61 -2.94 9.27
CA ASN A 134 -7.54 -4.38 9.07
C ASN A 134 -8.21 -4.79 7.74
N ASP A 135 -8.12 -6.07 7.42
CA ASP A 135 -8.68 -6.66 6.18
C ASP A 135 -10.17 -7.04 6.33
N ASP A 136 -10.92 -6.32 7.18
CA ASP A 136 -12.37 -6.51 7.33
C ASP A 136 -13.15 -5.76 6.23
N PRO A 137 -13.87 -6.48 5.33
CA PRO A 137 -14.66 -5.83 4.28
C PRO A 137 -15.81 -4.96 4.80
N VAL A 138 -16.30 -5.23 6.03
CA VAL A 138 -17.39 -4.43 6.63
C VAL A 138 -16.85 -3.10 7.14
N LEU A 139 -15.71 -3.11 7.82
CA LEU A 139 -15.05 -1.87 8.26
C LEU A 139 -14.56 -1.04 7.07
N ALA A 140 -13.99 -1.69 6.04
CA ALA A 140 -13.60 -1.04 4.80
C ALA A 140 -14.76 -0.25 4.18
N ARG A 141 -15.96 -0.84 4.13
CA ARG A 141 -17.16 -0.16 3.63
C ARG A 141 -17.56 1.03 4.50
N LYS A 142 -17.53 0.89 5.82
CA LYS A 142 -17.86 2.01 6.73
C LYS A 142 -16.91 3.19 6.57
N LEU A 143 -15.60 2.92 6.39
CA LEU A 143 -14.60 3.96 6.15
C LEU A 143 -14.81 4.68 4.80
N GLU A 144 -15.25 3.95 3.77
CA GLU A 144 -15.67 4.57 2.51
C GLU A 144 -16.93 5.42 2.69
N ASP A 145 -17.94 4.90 3.39
CA ASP A 145 -19.23 5.57 3.59
C ASP A 145 -19.09 6.91 4.36
N VAL A 146 -18.09 7.04 5.25
CA VAL A 146 -17.77 8.32 5.92
C VAL A 146 -16.94 9.28 5.07
N GLY A 147 -16.50 8.87 3.87
CA GLY A 147 -15.84 9.75 2.91
C GLY A 147 -14.31 9.65 2.87
N CYS A 148 -13.72 8.57 3.34
CA CYS A 148 -12.28 8.35 3.17
C CYS A 148 -11.89 8.29 1.68
N ALA A 149 -10.75 8.89 1.33
CA ALA A 149 -10.29 8.99 -0.06
C ALA A 149 -9.68 7.69 -0.62
N ALA A 150 -9.35 6.75 0.24
CA ALA A 150 -8.88 5.40 -0.06
C ALA A 150 -9.18 4.46 1.10
N ILE A 151 -8.97 3.16 0.91
CA ILE A 151 -8.94 2.16 2.00
C ILE A 151 -7.57 1.50 1.99
N MET A 152 -6.91 1.42 3.15
CA MET A 152 -5.56 0.89 3.28
C MET A 152 -5.51 -0.34 4.20
N PRO A 153 -6.01 -1.51 3.74
CA PRO A 153 -6.00 -2.72 4.54
C PRO A 153 -4.59 -3.28 4.71
N LEU A 154 -4.28 -3.80 5.90
CA LEU A 154 -3.04 -4.51 6.16
C LEU A 154 -3.06 -5.93 5.58
N GLY A 155 -1.94 -6.37 5.00
CA GLY A 155 -1.73 -7.77 4.63
C GLY A 155 -1.39 -8.64 5.84
N SER A 156 -0.63 -8.06 6.76
CA SER A 156 -0.20 -8.60 8.06
C SER A 156 0.37 -7.48 8.92
N PRO A 157 0.62 -7.67 10.23
CA PRO A 157 1.08 -6.61 11.12
C PRO A 157 2.30 -5.85 10.59
N ILE A 158 2.38 -4.55 10.89
CA ILE A 158 3.47 -3.66 10.46
C ILE A 158 4.83 -4.27 10.78
N GLY A 159 5.71 -4.34 9.78
CA GLY A 159 7.08 -4.83 9.93
C GLY A 159 7.22 -6.35 10.10
N SER A 160 6.14 -7.12 10.01
CA SER A 160 6.17 -8.60 10.14
C SER A 160 6.75 -9.30 8.91
N GLY A 161 6.60 -8.72 7.71
CA GLY A 161 7.07 -9.34 6.46
C GLY A 161 6.34 -10.64 6.09
N LEU A 162 5.15 -10.88 6.65
CA LEU A 162 4.37 -12.12 6.45
C LEU A 162 3.51 -12.12 5.18
N GLY A 163 3.52 -11.04 4.41
CA GLY A 163 2.73 -10.87 3.20
C GLY A 163 1.22 -10.74 3.46
N ILE A 164 0.42 -10.97 2.43
CA ILE A 164 -1.04 -10.96 2.51
C ILE A 164 -1.52 -12.30 3.06
N ARG A 165 -2.08 -12.31 4.27
CA ARG A 165 -2.53 -13.53 4.95
C ARG A 165 -3.93 -13.98 4.54
N ASN A 166 -4.75 -13.04 4.11
CA ASN A 166 -6.13 -13.30 3.69
C ASN A 166 -6.43 -12.66 2.34
N PRO A 167 -5.96 -13.24 1.23
CA PRO A 167 -6.20 -12.69 -0.12
C PRO A 167 -7.70 -12.66 -0.48
N HIS A 168 -8.52 -13.52 0.12
CA HIS A 168 -9.97 -13.52 -0.11
C HIS A 168 -10.61 -12.21 0.36
N ASN A 169 -10.30 -11.74 1.57
CA ASN A 169 -10.83 -10.48 2.07
C ASN A 169 -10.36 -9.29 1.21
N PHE A 170 -9.10 -9.30 0.75
CA PHE A 170 -8.62 -8.28 -0.19
C PHE A 170 -9.46 -8.24 -1.47
N GLN A 171 -9.78 -9.39 -2.06
CA GLN A 171 -10.66 -9.45 -3.24
C GLN A 171 -12.05 -8.88 -2.94
N LEU A 172 -12.65 -9.25 -1.80
CA LEU A 172 -13.96 -8.72 -1.39
C LEU A 172 -13.95 -7.19 -1.20
N ILE A 173 -12.87 -6.64 -0.64
CA ILE A 173 -12.71 -5.20 -0.46
C ILE A 173 -12.56 -4.53 -1.83
N VAL A 174 -11.64 -5.02 -2.66
CA VAL A 174 -11.37 -4.46 -4.01
C VAL A 174 -12.62 -4.49 -4.91
N GLU A 175 -13.36 -5.60 -4.91
CA GLU A 175 -14.56 -5.76 -5.74
C GLU A 175 -15.70 -4.80 -5.35
N ARG A 176 -15.73 -4.33 -4.10
CA ARG A 176 -16.83 -3.53 -3.56
C ARG A 176 -16.50 -2.07 -3.34
N ALA A 177 -15.23 -1.72 -3.24
CA ALA A 177 -14.80 -0.36 -2.98
C ALA A 177 -14.99 0.53 -4.21
N GLY A 178 -15.61 1.69 -4.01
CA GLY A 178 -15.68 2.78 -4.99
C GLY A 178 -14.48 3.72 -4.92
N VAL A 179 -13.58 3.52 -3.96
CA VAL A 179 -12.33 4.29 -3.78
C VAL A 179 -11.12 3.37 -3.94
N PRO A 180 -9.91 3.92 -4.19
CA PRO A 180 -8.70 3.11 -4.30
C PRO A 180 -8.43 2.26 -3.06
N VAL A 181 -8.13 0.96 -3.27
CA VAL A 181 -7.66 0.05 -2.22
C VAL A 181 -6.15 -0.05 -2.32
N ILE A 182 -5.45 0.22 -1.24
CA ILE A 182 -3.99 0.26 -1.18
C ILE A 182 -3.52 -0.77 -0.15
N LEU A 183 -2.73 -1.77 -0.56
CA LEU A 183 -2.09 -2.63 0.44
C LEU A 183 -1.20 -1.78 1.34
N ASP A 184 -1.41 -1.86 2.66
CA ASP A 184 -0.57 -1.19 3.66
C ASP A 184 -0.08 -2.21 4.68
N ALA A 185 1.20 -2.20 4.98
CA ALA A 185 1.84 -3.09 5.92
C ALA A 185 1.89 -4.59 5.53
N GLY A 186 2.83 -5.28 6.13
CA GLY A 186 2.98 -6.73 6.01
C GLY A 186 3.79 -7.22 4.82
N ALA A 187 3.96 -6.44 3.75
CA ALA A 187 4.83 -6.83 2.65
C ALA A 187 6.27 -7.06 3.14
N GLY A 188 6.87 -8.17 2.76
CA GLY A 188 8.24 -8.55 3.10
C GLY A 188 9.17 -8.56 1.89
N THR A 189 8.62 -8.80 0.70
CA THR A 189 9.40 -8.91 -0.53
C THR A 189 8.56 -8.57 -1.77
N ALA A 190 9.22 -8.51 -2.92
CA ALA A 190 8.63 -8.11 -4.20
C ALA A 190 7.38 -8.94 -4.60
N SER A 191 7.36 -10.25 -4.32
CA SER A 191 6.20 -11.10 -4.62
C SER A 191 4.93 -10.69 -3.89
N ASP A 192 5.04 -10.13 -2.67
CA ASP A 192 3.87 -9.66 -1.91
C ASP A 192 3.27 -8.41 -2.56
N ALA A 193 4.12 -7.51 -3.07
CA ALA A 193 3.69 -6.33 -3.80
C ALA A 193 3.02 -6.70 -5.15
N ALA A 194 3.61 -7.65 -5.88
CA ALA A 194 3.01 -8.17 -7.11
C ALA A 194 1.64 -8.81 -6.84
N LEU A 195 1.53 -9.65 -5.81
CA LEU A 195 0.28 -10.28 -5.41
C LEU A 195 -0.81 -9.24 -5.08
N ALA A 196 -0.48 -8.17 -4.33
CA ALA A 196 -1.42 -7.10 -4.03
C ALA A 196 -2.00 -6.48 -5.30
N MET A 197 -1.14 -6.20 -6.27
CA MET A 197 -1.56 -5.63 -7.55
C MET A 197 -2.38 -6.62 -8.38
N GLU A 198 -2.02 -7.92 -8.37
CA GLU A 198 -2.79 -8.98 -9.03
C GLU A 198 -4.17 -9.21 -8.40
N LEU A 199 -4.32 -8.95 -7.11
CA LEU A 199 -5.62 -8.96 -6.41
C LEU A 199 -6.48 -7.73 -6.75
N GLY A 200 -5.93 -6.74 -7.46
CA GLY A 200 -6.63 -5.54 -7.91
C GLY A 200 -6.43 -4.32 -7.03
N CYS A 201 -5.51 -4.34 -6.07
CA CYS A 201 -5.14 -3.14 -5.35
C CYS A 201 -4.72 -2.03 -6.33
N ALA A 202 -5.08 -0.79 -6.01
CA ALA A 202 -4.72 0.37 -6.82
C ALA A 202 -3.25 0.76 -6.67
N ALA A 203 -2.68 0.52 -5.47
CA ALA A 203 -1.31 0.83 -5.13
C ALA A 203 -0.82 -0.05 -3.96
N VAL A 204 0.46 0.04 -3.65
CA VAL A 204 1.10 -0.61 -2.49
C VAL A 204 1.84 0.44 -1.67
N MET A 205 1.58 0.48 -0.37
CA MET A 205 2.32 1.27 0.61
C MET A 205 3.25 0.36 1.41
N LEU A 206 4.51 0.73 1.52
CA LEU A 206 5.49 -0.02 2.31
C LEU A 206 6.63 0.88 2.83
N ALA A 207 7.25 0.48 3.94
CA ALA A 207 8.44 1.10 4.49
C ALA A 207 9.45 0.04 4.88
N SER A 208 9.15 -0.76 5.92
CA SER A 208 10.07 -1.72 6.54
C SER A 208 10.60 -2.76 5.55
N ALA A 209 9.82 -3.18 4.57
CA ALA A 209 10.24 -4.12 3.54
C ALA A 209 11.46 -3.61 2.75
N VAL A 210 11.56 -2.29 2.58
CA VAL A 210 12.72 -1.64 1.93
C VAL A 210 13.74 -1.23 2.96
N THR A 211 13.34 -0.43 3.95
CA THR A 211 14.30 0.24 4.86
C THR A 211 15.07 -0.72 5.77
N ARG A 212 14.54 -1.92 6.00
CA ARG A 212 15.18 -2.99 6.79
C ARG A 212 15.73 -4.13 5.95
N ALA A 213 15.65 -4.06 4.61
CA ALA A 213 16.31 -5.02 3.73
C ALA A 213 17.85 -4.91 3.90
N GLN A 214 18.56 -5.99 3.58
CA GLN A 214 20.03 -5.97 3.57
C GLN A 214 20.55 -4.95 2.56
N GLU A 215 19.90 -4.85 1.40
CA GLU A 215 20.22 -3.90 0.33
C GLU A 215 18.96 -3.06 0.00
N PRO A 216 18.70 -1.97 0.78
CA PRO A 216 17.45 -1.20 0.65
C PRO A 216 17.20 -0.64 -0.75
N VAL A 217 18.24 -0.16 -1.42
CA VAL A 217 18.13 0.44 -2.76
C VAL A 217 17.74 -0.61 -3.80
N LEU A 218 18.32 -1.81 -3.73
CA LEU A 218 17.92 -2.92 -4.61
C LEU A 218 16.49 -3.38 -4.33
N MET A 219 16.11 -3.46 -3.04
CA MET A 219 14.75 -3.83 -2.67
C MET A 219 13.74 -2.80 -3.16
N ALA A 220 14.05 -1.50 -3.06
CA ALA A 220 13.19 -0.44 -3.58
C ALA A 220 12.93 -0.58 -5.09
N ALA A 221 13.98 -0.83 -5.87
CA ALA A 221 13.86 -1.10 -7.30
C ALA A 221 13.04 -2.38 -7.56
N GLY A 222 13.30 -3.46 -6.80
CA GLY A 222 12.55 -4.71 -6.89
C GLY A 222 11.05 -4.53 -6.62
N MET A 223 10.70 -3.74 -5.60
CA MET A 223 9.31 -3.42 -5.27
C MET A 223 8.62 -2.62 -6.37
N ARG A 224 9.30 -1.63 -6.96
CA ARG A 224 8.79 -0.88 -8.11
C ARG A 224 8.43 -1.82 -9.26
N HIS A 225 9.36 -2.67 -9.68
CA HIS A 225 9.11 -3.62 -10.78
C HIS A 225 8.01 -4.62 -10.45
N ALA A 226 7.89 -5.04 -9.19
CA ALA A 226 6.83 -5.94 -8.75
C ALA A 226 5.44 -5.30 -8.85
N VAL A 227 5.32 -4.03 -8.42
CA VAL A 227 4.08 -3.25 -8.55
C VAL A 227 3.70 -3.07 -10.02
N GLU A 228 4.66 -2.70 -10.87
CA GLU A 228 4.45 -2.55 -12.31
C GLU A 228 4.01 -3.88 -12.95
N ALA A 229 4.73 -4.97 -12.66
CA ALA A 229 4.42 -6.31 -13.20
C ALA A 229 3.05 -6.83 -12.75
N GLY A 230 2.74 -6.72 -11.45
CA GLY A 230 1.44 -7.13 -10.91
C GLY A 230 0.27 -6.33 -11.50
N ARG A 231 0.47 -5.03 -11.71
CA ARG A 231 -0.54 -4.19 -12.39
C ARG A 231 -0.78 -4.60 -13.84
N LEU A 232 0.28 -4.88 -14.58
CA LEU A 232 0.18 -5.38 -15.96
C LEU A 232 -0.52 -6.73 -16.00
N ALA A 233 -0.18 -7.65 -15.09
CA ALA A 233 -0.80 -8.97 -14.99
C ALA A 233 -2.31 -8.87 -14.68
N TRP A 234 -2.69 -8.01 -13.74
CA TRP A 234 -4.10 -7.74 -13.42
C TRP A 234 -4.88 -7.20 -14.62
N ARG A 235 -4.32 -6.23 -15.35
CA ARG A 235 -4.94 -5.63 -16.55
C ARG A 235 -5.03 -6.61 -17.71
N ALA A 236 -4.03 -7.46 -17.87
CA ALA A 236 -4.02 -8.48 -18.91
C ALA A 236 -5.09 -9.57 -18.67
N GLY A 237 -5.48 -9.77 -17.42
CA GLY A 237 -6.32 -10.88 -17.01
C GLY A 237 -5.54 -12.21 -17.03
N ARG A 238 -5.71 -13.00 -15.98
CA ARG A 238 -5.06 -14.31 -15.90
C ARG A 238 -5.86 -15.38 -16.64
N ILE A 239 -5.20 -16.44 -17.09
CA ILE A 239 -5.88 -17.64 -17.59
C ILE A 239 -6.73 -18.28 -16.46
N PRO A 240 -7.87 -18.93 -16.78
CA PRO A 240 -8.68 -19.65 -15.79
C PRO A 240 -7.86 -20.71 -15.05
N ARG A 241 -8.09 -20.83 -13.74
CA ARG A 241 -7.55 -21.98 -12.98
C ARG A 241 -8.30 -23.23 -13.40
N ARG A 242 -7.56 -24.30 -13.72
CA ARG A 242 -8.10 -25.59 -14.10
C ARG A 242 -7.63 -26.67 -13.15
N HIS A 243 -8.45 -27.68 -12.94
CA HIS A 243 -8.10 -28.85 -12.11
C HIS A 243 -7.14 -29.78 -12.85
N PHE A 244 -7.37 -29.96 -14.16
CA PHE A 244 -6.51 -30.80 -15.02
C PHE A 244 -5.67 -29.96 -15.96
N ALA A 245 -4.56 -30.54 -16.42
CA ALA A 245 -3.71 -29.93 -17.42
C ALA A 245 -4.45 -29.78 -18.76
N GLU A 246 -4.12 -28.72 -19.48
CA GLU A 246 -4.52 -28.49 -20.86
C GLU A 246 -3.24 -28.28 -21.68
N ALA A 247 -3.06 -29.08 -22.74
CA ALA A 247 -1.89 -28.99 -23.58
C ALA A 247 -1.86 -27.63 -24.29
N SER A 248 -0.70 -26.94 -24.24
CA SER A 248 -0.46 -25.68 -24.95
C SER A 248 -0.18 -25.87 -26.46
N SER A 249 0.20 -27.09 -26.85
CA SER A 249 0.47 -27.44 -28.28
C SER A 249 -0.64 -28.34 -28.80
N PRO A 250 -1.01 -28.21 -30.10
CA PRO A 250 -1.97 -29.13 -30.73
C PRO A 250 -1.48 -30.56 -30.61
N THR A 251 -2.35 -31.49 -30.23
CA THR A 251 -2.07 -32.92 -30.16
C THR A 251 -2.37 -33.61 -31.48
N GLU A 252 -2.99 -32.93 -32.43
CA GLU A 252 -3.27 -33.47 -33.78
C GLU A 252 -1.97 -33.69 -34.57
N GLY A 253 -1.82 -34.90 -35.12
CA GLY A 253 -0.64 -35.28 -35.92
C GLY A 253 0.50 -35.93 -35.14
N HIS A 254 0.35 -36.23 -33.85
CA HIS A 254 1.32 -37.07 -33.12
C HIS A 254 1.19 -38.54 -33.55
N PRO A 255 2.22 -39.16 -34.14
CA PRO A 255 2.14 -40.52 -34.68
C PRO A 255 2.04 -41.63 -33.63
N HIS A 256 1.97 -41.26 -32.32
CA HIS A 256 1.98 -42.22 -31.21
C HIS A 256 0.75 -42.19 -30.29
N LEU A 257 -0.25 -41.38 -30.60
CA LEU A 257 -1.51 -41.39 -29.86
C LEU A 257 -2.51 -42.31 -30.62
N ASP A 258 -2.38 -43.62 -30.36
CA ASP A 258 -3.38 -44.61 -30.75
C ASP A 258 -4.60 -44.43 -29.81
N PRO A 259 -5.79 -44.01 -30.31
CA PRO A 259 -6.98 -43.82 -29.49
C PRO A 259 -7.51 -45.12 -28.86
N GLU A 260 -7.00 -46.31 -29.29
CA GLU A 260 -7.43 -47.62 -28.75
C GLU A 260 -6.48 -48.16 -27.65
N ARG A 261 -5.43 -47.42 -27.26
CA ARG A 261 -4.57 -47.86 -26.17
C ARG A 261 -5.14 -47.43 -24.83
N PRO A 262 -5.51 -48.39 -23.92
CA PRO A 262 -6.00 -48.04 -22.61
C PRO A 262 -4.93 -47.24 -21.86
N ALA A 263 -5.32 -46.09 -21.27
CA ALA A 263 -4.49 -45.35 -20.33
C ALA A 263 -4.14 -46.24 -19.15
N PHE A 264 -2.84 -46.39 -18.86
CA PHE A 264 -2.34 -47.07 -17.66
C PHE A 264 -2.62 -46.26 -16.42
#